data_9faa5f41e75fa5f5c08c332976bf2988
#
_entry.id   9faa5f41e75fa5f5c08c332976bf2988
#
_cell.length_a   1.000
_cell.length_b   1.000
_cell.length_c   1.000
_cell.angle_alpha   90.00
_cell.angle_beta   90.00
_cell.angle_gamma   90.00
#
_symmetry.space_group_name_H-M   'P 1'
#
loop_
_entity.id
_entity.type
_entity.pdbx_description
1 polymer ?
#
loop_
_entity_poly.entity_id
_entity_poly.type
_entity_poly.pdbx_seq_one_letter_code
_entity_poly.pdbx_strand_id
1 'polypeptide(L)'
;MKTPSEAILIALKTKGPQTTQALAGVLGVSRQATRQHVERLRSDGLVVYLAEKGRVGRPHFVWKLSGTGHGTFPDGHAEALVGIISAVRLEFGEEGLSRLIAHRETDTLAAYREGLSAHLTLGARVARLADL
;
A
#
# COMPACT_ATOMS: atom_id res chain seq x y z
N MET A 1 -7.03 9.64 21.80
CA MET A 1 -8.35 9.26 21.25
C MET A 1 -8.33 9.45 19.74
N LYS A 2 -8.64 8.42 18.98
CA LYS A 2 -8.67 8.53 17.52
C LYS A 2 -9.93 9.28 17.07
N THR A 3 -9.76 10.19 16.13
CA THR A 3 -10.92 10.87 15.51
C THR A 3 -11.68 9.88 14.62
N PRO A 4 -12.97 10.12 14.34
CA PRO A 4 -13.71 9.28 13.38
C PRO A 4 -13.03 9.18 12.02
N SER A 5 -12.43 10.26 11.54
CA SER A 5 -11.69 10.28 10.27
C SER A 5 -10.47 9.37 10.31
N GLU A 6 -9.68 9.41 11.37
CA GLU A 6 -8.53 8.51 11.57
C GLU A 6 -8.96 7.05 11.65
N ALA A 7 -10.04 6.75 12.37
CA ALA A 7 -10.57 5.39 12.46
C ALA A 7 -11.00 4.84 11.10
N ILE A 8 -11.62 5.66 10.25
CA ILE A 8 -11.99 5.30 8.88
C ILE A 8 -10.74 5.01 8.04
N LEU A 9 -9.75 5.89 8.07
CA LEU A 9 -8.51 5.72 7.30
C LEU A 9 -7.78 4.44 7.72
N ILE A 10 -7.69 4.17 9.01
CA ILE A 10 -7.07 2.93 9.53
C ILE A 10 -7.85 1.70 9.08
N ALA A 11 -9.18 1.73 9.16
CA ALA A 11 -10.01 0.61 8.72
C ALA A 11 -9.82 0.32 7.22
N LEU A 12 -9.77 1.36 6.38
CA LEU A 12 -9.53 1.21 4.95
C LEU A 12 -8.10 0.72 4.65
N LYS A 13 -7.11 1.11 5.45
CA LYS A 13 -5.74 0.63 5.31
C LYS A 13 -5.59 -0.84 5.69
N THR A 14 -6.19 -1.25 6.80
CA THR A 14 -6.00 -2.60 7.36
C THR A 14 -6.93 -3.65 6.73
N LYS A 15 -8.17 -3.27 6.41
CA LYS A 15 -9.19 -4.19 5.89
C LYS A 15 -9.42 -4.06 4.39
N GLY A 16 -8.84 -3.03 3.75
CA GLY A 16 -9.08 -2.73 2.34
C GLY A 16 -10.41 -1.99 2.11
N PRO A 17 -10.95 -2.01 0.88
CA PRO A 17 -12.19 -1.31 0.57
C PRO A 17 -13.36 -1.76 1.47
N GLN A 18 -14.16 -0.79 1.93
CA GLN A 18 -15.27 -1.03 2.86
C GLN A 18 -16.53 -0.28 2.41
N THR A 19 -17.68 -0.87 2.66
CA THR A 19 -18.98 -0.21 2.48
C THR A 19 -19.21 0.83 3.59
N THR A 20 -20.14 1.77 3.35
CA THR A 20 -20.57 2.72 4.40
C THR A 20 -21.11 1.97 5.62
N GLN A 21 -21.85 0.89 5.41
CA GLN A 21 -22.39 0.06 6.49
C GLN A 21 -21.30 -0.57 7.35
N ALA A 22 -20.25 -1.11 6.71
CA ALA A 22 -19.13 -1.71 7.43
C ALA A 22 -18.35 -0.67 8.23
N LEU A 23 -18.13 0.52 7.67
CA LEU A 23 -17.47 1.62 8.37
C LEU A 23 -18.32 2.15 9.53
N ALA A 24 -19.65 2.19 9.37
CA ALA A 24 -20.56 2.55 10.45
C ALA A 24 -20.43 1.59 11.64
N GLY A 25 -20.29 0.29 11.37
CA GLY A 25 -20.01 -0.72 12.39
C GLY A 25 -18.68 -0.49 13.12
N VAL A 26 -17.64 -0.13 12.39
CA VAL A 26 -16.32 0.19 12.96
C VAL A 26 -16.38 1.41 13.87
N LEU A 27 -17.12 2.46 13.45
CA LEU A 27 -17.23 3.71 14.21
C LEU A 27 -18.25 3.63 15.36
N GLY A 28 -19.20 2.69 15.30
CA GLY A 28 -20.29 2.61 16.26
C GLY A 28 -21.28 3.80 16.15
N VAL A 29 -21.42 4.37 14.95
CA VAL A 29 -22.34 5.48 14.66
C VAL A 29 -23.27 5.12 13.49
N SER A 30 -24.27 5.97 13.21
CA SER A 30 -25.21 5.74 12.12
C SER A 30 -24.53 5.78 10.74
N ARG A 31 -25.16 5.15 9.75
CA ARG A 31 -24.71 5.23 8.35
C ARG A 31 -24.64 6.67 7.85
N GLN A 32 -25.60 7.49 8.23
CA GLN A 32 -25.65 8.90 7.82
C GLN A 32 -24.47 9.68 8.39
N ALA A 33 -24.17 9.52 9.68
CA ALA A 33 -23.02 10.16 10.32
C ALA A 33 -21.70 9.69 9.69
N THR A 34 -21.59 8.39 9.45
CA THR A 34 -20.43 7.79 8.74
C THR A 34 -20.27 8.41 7.36
N ARG A 35 -21.36 8.52 6.60
CA ARG A 35 -21.32 9.12 5.27
C ARG A 35 -20.80 10.55 5.29
N GLN A 36 -21.18 11.35 6.27
CA GLN A 36 -20.67 12.71 6.44
C GLN A 36 -19.14 12.72 6.63
N HIS A 37 -18.62 11.81 7.44
CA HIS A 37 -17.17 11.70 7.66
C HIS A 37 -16.42 11.27 6.41
N VAL A 38 -16.89 10.24 5.70
CA VAL A 38 -16.21 9.76 4.48
C VAL A 38 -16.30 10.76 3.32
N GLU A 39 -17.42 11.50 3.21
CA GLU A 39 -17.54 12.56 2.20
C GLU A 39 -16.57 13.72 2.48
N ARG A 40 -16.31 14.04 3.72
CA ARG A 40 -15.27 15.01 4.08
C ARG A 40 -13.88 14.51 3.67
N LEU A 41 -13.56 13.26 3.98
CA LEU A 41 -12.31 12.64 3.57
C LEU A 41 -12.17 12.58 2.05
N ARG A 42 -13.26 12.35 1.33
CA ARG A 42 -13.30 12.41 -0.13
C ARG A 42 -13.00 13.82 -0.64
N SER A 43 -13.59 14.85 -0.05
CA SER A 43 -13.30 16.25 -0.37
C SER A 43 -11.84 16.61 -0.15
N ASP A 44 -11.21 16.02 0.88
CA ASP A 44 -9.79 16.18 1.16
C ASP A 44 -8.89 15.34 0.24
N GLY A 45 -9.47 14.54 -0.64
CA GLY A 45 -8.74 13.71 -1.60
C GLY A 45 -8.12 12.44 -1.01
N LEU A 46 -8.50 12.05 0.21
CA LEU A 46 -7.92 10.91 0.93
C LEU A 46 -8.60 9.58 0.61
N VAL A 47 -9.87 9.61 0.23
CA VAL A 47 -10.64 8.42 -0.14
C VAL A 47 -11.38 8.63 -1.45
N VAL A 48 -11.67 7.52 -2.13
CA VAL A 48 -12.47 7.48 -3.35
C VAL A 48 -13.65 6.52 -3.16
N TYR A 49 -14.73 6.77 -3.89
CA TYR A 49 -15.95 5.97 -3.84
C TYR A 49 -16.12 5.25 -5.16
N LEU A 50 -16.14 3.94 -5.13
CA LEU A 50 -16.14 3.09 -6.32
C LEU A 50 -17.31 2.10 -6.30
N ALA A 51 -17.85 1.83 -7.49
CA ALA A 51 -18.78 0.73 -7.68
C ALA A 51 -17.97 -0.57 -7.82
N GLU A 52 -18.26 -1.56 -6.97
CA GLU A 52 -17.70 -2.89 -7.06
C GLU A 52 -18.75 -3.84 -7.63
N LYS A 53 -18.41 -4.56 -8.70
CA LYS A 53 -19.33 -5.53 -9.30
C LYS A 53 -19.44 -6.75 -8.39
N GLY A 54 -20.63 -6.92 -7.80
CA GLY A 54 -20.98 -8.13 -7.08
C GLY A 54 -21.29 -9.30 -8.04
N ARG A 55 -21.32 -10.52 -7.50
CA ARG A 55 -21.64 -11.74 -8.28
C ARG A 55 -23.03 -11.75 -8.87
N VAL A 56 -24.03 -11.21 -8.17
CA VAL A 56 -25.44 -11.12 -8.59
C VAL A 56 -26.08 -9.87 -7.98
N GLY A 57 -26.80 -9.08 -8.77
CA GLY A 57 -27.62 -7.97 -8.30
C GLY A 57 -26.99 -6.58 -8.48
N ARG A 58 -27.40 -5.63 -7.64
CA ARG A 58 -26.96 -4.24 -7.70
C ARG A 58 -25.48 -4.12 -7.42
N PRO A 59 -24.74 -3.24 -8.14
CA PRO A 59 -23.35 -2.95 -7.81
C PRO A 59 -23.25 -2.43 -6.36
N HIS A 60 -22.29 -2.97 -5.62
CA HIS A 60 -21.97 -2.47 -4.29
C HIS A 60 -21.03 -1.29 -4.41
N PHE A 61 -21.28 -0.25 -3.63
CA PHE A 61 -20.37 0.88 -3.54
C PHE A 61 -19.47 0.73 -2.33
N VAL A 62 -18.19 0.92 -2.55
CA VAL A 62 -17.18 0.83 -1.51
C VAL A 62 -16.31 2.08 -1.47
N TRP A 63 -15.81 2.38 -0.28
CA TRP A 63 -14.82 3.41 -0.03
C TRP A 63 -13.44 2.77 -0.02
N LYS A 64 -12.50 3.44 -0.63
CA LYS A 64 -11.11 2.98 -0.76
C LYS A 64 -10.18 4.16 -0.51
N LEU A 65 -8.98 3.90 0.03
CA LEU A 65 -7.95 4.93 0.12
C LEU A 65 -7.49 5.34 -1.29
N SER A 66 -7.34 6.64 -1.50
CA SER A 66 -6.64 7.18 -2.67
C SER A 66 -5.13 7.00 -2.52
N GLY A 67 -4.35 7.31 -3.57
CA GLY A 67 -2.90 7.36 -3.46
C GLY A 67 -2.43 8.33 -2.36
N THR A 68 -3.05 9.51 -2.27
CA THR A 68 -2.81 10.48 -1.21
C THR A 68 -3.20 9.93 0.16
N GLY A 69 -4.34 9.22 0.26
CA GLY A 69 -4.78 8.57 1.50
C GLY A 69 -3.79 7.52 2.01
N HIS A 70 -3.22 6.72 1.12
CA HIS A 70 -2.15 5.78 1.47
C HIS A 70 -0.91 6.49 1.99
N GLY A 71 -0.56 7.63 1.42
CA GLY A 71 0.59 8.43 1.82
C GLY A 71 0.48 9.09 3.19
N THR A 72 -0.71 9.14 3.81
CA THR A 72 -0.88 9.67 5.16
C THR A 72 -0.38 8.73 6.26
N PHE A 73 -0.16 7.45 5.92
CA PHE A 73 0.36 6.47 6.87
C PHE A 73 1.89 6.42 6.81
N PRO A 74 2.55 6.25 7.96
CA PRO A 74 3.99 6.00 7.96
C PRO A 74 4.31 4.76 7.12
N ASP A 75 5.39 4.85 6.36
CA ASP A 75 5.90 3.69 5.65
C ASP A 75 6.60 2.76 6.64
N GLY A 76 5.88 1.77 7.13
CA GLY A 76 6.40 0.75 8.04
C GLY A 76 7.35 -0.25 7.40
N HIS A 77 7.50 -0.22 6.08
CA HIS A 77 8.34 -1.20 5.38
C HIS A 77 9.83 -1.03 5.70
N ALA A 78 10.30 0.20 5.81
CA ALA A 78 11.68 0.47 6.17
C ALA A 78 12.01 -0.03 7.59
N GLU A 79 11.12 0.20 8.55
CA GLU A 79 11.28 -0.25 9.92
C GLU A 79 11.23 -1.79 10.03
N ALA A 80 10.28 -2.42 9.34
CA ALA A 80 10.19 -3.88 9.27
C ALA A 80 11.44 -4.49 8.63
N LEU A 81 11.97 -3.88 7.57
CA LEU A 81 13.19 -4.32 6.91
C LEU A 81 14.41 -4.23 7.83
N VAL A 82 14.55 -3.14 8.57
CA VAL A 82 15.62 -2.99 9.57
C VAL A 82 15.51 -4.08 10.64
N GLY A 83 14.30 -4.38 11.10
CA GLY A 83 14.05 -5.46 12.04
C GLY A 83 14.47 -6.84 11.51
N ILE A 84 14.13 -7.14 10.26
CA ILE A 84 14.52 -8.39 9.60
C ILE A 84 16.04 -8.48 9.44
N ILE A 85 16.70 -7.42 8.99
CA ILE A 85 18.17 -7.37 8.84
C ILE A 85 18.85 -7.62 10.19
N SER A 86 18.36 -7.00 11.24
CA SER A 86 18.88 -7.19 12.60
C SER A 86 18.72 -8.63 13.08
N ALA A 87 17.59 -9.25 12.83
CA ALA A 87 17.32 -10.64 13.17
C ALA A 87 18.25 -11.59 12.39
N VAL A 88 18.45 -11.36 11.11
CA VAL A 88 19.38 -12.17 10.29
C VAL A 88 20.81 -12.06 10.81
N ARG A 89 21.24 -10.86 11.19
CA ARG A 89 22.58 -10.65 11.75
C ARG A 89 22.77 -11.38 13.08
N LEU A 90 21.76 -11.36 13.94
CA LEU A 90 21.80 -12.07 15.23
C LEU A 90 21.81 -13.58 15.06
N GLU A 91 21.02 -14.12 14.15
CA GLU A 91 20.87 -15.56 13.95
C GLU A 91 22.01 -16.17 13.13
N PHE A 92 22.42 -15.50 12.06
CA PHE A 92 23.36 -16.02 11.06
C PHE A 92 24.72 -15.29 11.04
N GLY A 93 24.90 -14.25 11.85
CA GLY A 93 26.12 -13.44 11.91
C GLY A 93 26.32 -12.53 10.69
N GLU A 94 27.42 -11.76 10.69
CA GLU A 94 27.77 -10.85 9.61
C GLU A 94 28.03 -11.58 8.29
N GLU A 95 28.62 -12.76 8.33
CA GLU A 95 28.87 -13.57 7.13
C GLU A 95 27.57 -14.02 6.47
N GLY A 96 26.59 -14.49 7.26
CA GLY A 96 25.28 -14.88 6.77
C GLY A 96 24.52 -13.70 6.15
N LEU A 97 24.59 -12.54 6.76
CA LEU A 97 23.99 -11.30 6.22
C LEU A 97 24.66 -10.89 4.90
N SER A 98 25.99 -10.94 4.83
CA SER A 98 26.75 -10.60 3.62
C SER A 98 26.41 -11.54 2.46
N ARG A 99 26.23 -12.82 2.73
CA ARG A 99 25.81 -13.82 1.72
C ARG A 99 24.41 -13.56 1.20
N LEU A 100 23.49 -13.19 2.09
CA LEU A 100 22.12 -12.83 1.72
C LEU A 100 22.09 -11.59 0.82
N ILE A 101 22.84 -10.55 1.18
CA ILE A 101 22.95 -9.31 0.38
C ILE A 101 23.55 -9.60 -0.99
N ALA A 102 24.63 -10.39 -1.08
CA ALA A 102 25.26 -10.77 -2.33
C ALA A 102 24.29 -11.54 -3.24
N HIS A 103 23.49 -12.42 -2.69
CA HIS A 103 22.48 -13.17 -3.44
C HIS A 103 21.40 -12.22 -4.02
N ARG A 104 20.92 -11.29 -3.20
CA ARG A 104 19.95 -10.31 -3.65
C ARG A 104 20.49 -9.36 -4.72
N GLU A 105 21.74 -8.94 -4.61
CA GLU A 105 22.40 -8.12 -5.64
C GLU A 105 22.48 -8.85 -6.99
N THR A 106 22.79 -10.15 -6.98
CA THR A 106 22.80 -10.98 -8.19
C THR A 106 21.43 -11.04 -8.84
N ASP A 107 20.37 -11.26 -8.06
CA ASP A 107 19.01 -11.30 -8.58
C ASP A 107 18.57 -9.93 -9.13
N THR A 108 18.92 -8.86 -8.45
CA THR A 108 18.61 -7.49 -8.88
C THR A 108 19.30 -7.14 -10.19
N LEU A 109 20.58 -7.48 -10.33
CA LEU A 109 21.35 -7.30 -11.58
C LEU A 109 20.77 -8.10 -12.73
N ALA A 110 20.35 -9.35 -12.47
CA ALA A 110 19.70 -10.19 -13.47
C ALA A 110 18.39 -9.58 -13.96
N ALA A 111 17.57 -9.08 -13.04
CA ALA A 111 16.31 -8.41 -13.36
C ALA A 111 16.53 -7.13 -14.17
N TYR A 112 17.53 -6.31 -13.82
CA TYR A 112 17.87 -5.10 -14.58
C TYR A 112 18.37 -5.44 -15.98
N ARG A 113 19.22 -6.44 -16.14
CA ARG A 113 19.72 -6.90 -17.45
C ARG A 113 18.58 -7.39 -18.32
N GLU A 114 17.67 -8.17 -17.79
CA GLU A 114 16.48 -8.64 -18.50
C GLU A 114 15.58 -7.48 -18.95
N GLY A 115 15.30 -6.54 -18.05
CA GLY A 115 14.53 -5.34 -18.38
C GLY A 115 15.17 -4.46 -19.43
N LEU A 116 16.52 -4.32 -19.40
CA LEU A 116 17.26 -3.50 -20.36
C LEU A 116 17.43 -4.18 -21.72
N SER A 117 17.56 -5.50 -21.77
CA SER A 117 17.72 -6.25 -23.01
C SER A 117 16.49 -6.18 -23.92
N ALA A 118 15.32 -5.89 -23.35
CA ALA A 118 14.08 -5.68 -24.09
C ALA A 118 14.06 -4.36 -24.89
N HIS A 119 15.01 -3.43 -24.63
CA HIS A 119 15.08 -2.12 -25.28
C HIS A 119 16.24 -2.07 -26.28
N LEU A 120 15.93 -1.71 -27.53
CA LEU A 120 16.89 -1.69 -28.62
C LEU A 120 17.80 -0.46 -28.64
N THR A 121 17.37 0.67 -28.05
CA THR A 121 18.12 1.92 -28.07
C THR A 121 18.69 2.29 -26.71
N LEU A 122 19.82 3.00 -26.68
CA LEU A 122 20.40 3.50 -25.42
C LEU A 122 19.43 4.42 -24.68
N GLY A 123 18.72 5.30 -25.39
CA GLY A 123 17.72 6.20 -24.80
C GLY A 123 16.60 5.44 -24.11
N ALA A 124 16.06 4.40 -24.76
CA ALA A 124 15.02 3.56 -24.18
C ALA A 124 15.55 2.79 -22.93
N ARG A 125 16.80 2.33 -22.94
CA ARG A 125 17.42 1.68 -21.79
C ARG A 125 17.59 2.62 -20.60
N VAL A 126 18.01 3.84 -20.84
CA VAL A 126 18.16 4.87 -19.79
C VAL A 126 16.80 5.23 -19.22
N ALA A 127 15.79 5.45 -20.06
CA ALA A 127 14.42 5.73 -19.62
C ALA A 127 13.86 4.58 -18.76
N ARG A 128 14.10 3.33 -19.16
CA ARG A 128 13.64 2.16 -18.38
C ARG A 128 14.32 2.05 -17.02
N LEU A 129 15.59 2.43 -16.89
CA LEU A 129 16.28 2.46 -15.60
C LEU A 129 15.67 3.48 -14.63
N ALA A 130 15.15 4.58 -15.13
CA ALA A 130 14.46 5.57 -14.29
C ALA A 130 13.13 5.07 -13.73
N ASP A 131 12.51 4.07 -14.38
CA ASP A 131 11.22 3.48 -13.98
C ASP A 131 11.37 2.25 -13.05
N LEU A 132 12.58 1.76 -12.82
CA LEU A 132 12.87 0.60 -11.97
C LEU A 132 13.15 1.02 -10.52
#